data_8db651c2a2ac79882c455c37b1e70b61
#
_entry.id   8db651c2a2ac79882c455c37b1e70b61
#
_cell.length_a   1.000
_cell.length_b   1.000
_cell.length_c   1.000
_cell.angle_alpha   90.00
_cell.angle_beta   90.00
_cell.angle_gamma   90.00
#
_symmetry.space_group_name_H-M   'P 1'
#
loop_
_entity.id
_entity.type
_entity.pdbx_description
1 polymer ?
#
loop_
_entity_poly.entity_id
_entity_poly.type
_entity_poly.pdbx_seq_one_letter_code
_entity_poly.pdbx_strand_id
1 'polypeptide(L)'
;MFDKIYNEEIAVAFKVIGKKISEKRRSMRKKFPGISKKLNISINYLKYIEDGKVNKIPEHIPVKGFIKSYAKLLNVDIEEQLDLIESSPNKQLSTVVSKNKIGKKPNMLLIYFIVVFCSFLLIIYLIQSHAESKKSDEDSFYGSNKRIIVHNKKLYS
;
A
#
# COMPACT_ATOMS: atom_id res chain seq x y z
N MET A 1 -42.42 1.07 -6.61
CA MET A 1 -41.62 0.99 -7.85
C MET A 1 -40.15 1.33 -7.56
N PHE A 2 -39.86 2.37 -6.83
CA PHE A 2 -38.49 2.77 -6.43
C PHE A 2 -37.77 1.72 -5.57
N ASP A 3 -38.46 1.08 -4.61
CA ASP A 3 -37.85 0.05 -3.74
C ASP A 3 -37.37 -1.19 -4.50
N LYS A 4 -38.01 -1.51 -5.63
CA LYS A 4 -37.60 -2.67 -6.45
C LYS A 4 -36.32 -2.39 -7.23
N ILE A 5 -36.26 -1.21 -7.87
CA ILE A 5 -35.08 -0.78 -8.64
C ILE A 5 -33.87 -0.67 -7.71
N TYR A 6 -34.09 -0.09 -6.54
CA TYR A 6 -33.08 0.11 -5.52
C TYR A 6 -32.53 -1.21 -4.95
N ASN A 7 -33.39 -2.19 -4.65
CA ASN A 7 -32.98 -3.52 -4.23
C ASN A 7 -32.20 -4.26 -5.32
N GLU A 8 -32.48 -3.97 -6.58
CA GLU A 8 -31.78 -4.53 -7.73
C GLU A 8 -30.37 -3.97 -7.87
N GLU A 9 -30.17 -2.64 -7.68
CA GLU A 9 -28.85 -2.00 -7.67
C GLU A 9 -27.95 -2.54 -6.55
N ILE A 10 -28.50 -2.72 -5.36
CA ILE A 10 -27.75 -3.32 -4.23
C ILE A 10 -27.36 -4.77 -4.52
N ALA A 11 -28.27 -5.54 -5.11
CA ALA A 11 -27.98 -6.93 -5.49
C ALA A 11 -26.87 -7.00 -6.55
N VAL A 12 -26.87 -6.07 -7.50
CA VAL A 12 -25.81 -5.93 -8.50
C VAL A 12 -24.49 -5.55 -7.83
N ALA A 13 -24.50 -4.59 -6.91
CA ALA A 13 -23.28 -4.18 -6.19
C ALA A 13 -22.65 -5.36 -5.42
N PHE A 14 -23.45 -6.16 -4.70
CA PHE A 14 -22.96 -7.38 -4.04
C PHE A 14 -22.39 -8.40 -5.02
N LYS A 15 -23.00 -8.55 -6.18
CA LYS A 15 -22.52 -9.45 -7.23
C LYS A 15 -21.17 -9.00 -7.80
N VAL A 16 -21.00 -7.69 -8.02
CA VAL A 16 -19.73 -7.10 -8.47
C VAL A 16 -18.63 -7.30 -7.43
N ILE A 17 -18.93 -7.01 -6.16
CA ILE A 17 -18.00 -7.26 -5.04
C ILE A 17 -17.58 -8.72 -5.00
N GLY A 18 -18.55 -9.64 -5.03
CA GLY A 18 -18.31 -11.07 -4.98
C GLY A 18 -17.39 -11.54 -6.12
N LYS A 19 -17.63 -11.05 -7.33
CA LYS A 19 -16.79 -11.34 -8.50
C LYS A 19 -15.37 -10.85 -8.31
N LYS A 20 -15.16 -9.57 -7.92
CA LYS A 20 -13.83 -9.00 -7.64
C LYS A 20 -13.06 -9.83 -6.61
N ILE A 21 -13.71 -10.20 -5.52
CA ILE A 21 -13.12 -11.01 -4.43
C ILE A 21 -12.75 -12.42 -4.92
N SER A 22 -13.65 -13.09 -5.62
CA SER A 22 -13.47 -14.43 -6.17
C SER A 22 -12.30 -14.51 -7.15
N GLU A 23 -12.23 -13.58 -8.10
CA GLU A 23 -11.15 -13.48 -9.08
C GLU A 23 -9.80 -13.28 -8.38
N LYS A 24 -9.74 -12.36 -7.41
CA LYS A 24 -8.52 -12.09 -6.65
C LYS A 24 -8.09 -13.28 -5.81
N ARG A 25 -9.03 -13.95 -5.11
CA ARG A 25 -8.72 -15.17 -4.36
C ARG A 25 -8.11 -16.24 -5.26
N ARG A 26 -8.72 -16.47 -6.43
CA ARG A 26 -8.26 -17.47 -7.41
C ARG A 26 -6.88 -17.12 -7.96
N SER A 27 -6.65 -15.86 -8.33
CA SER A 27 -5.35 -15.39 -8.81
C SER A 27 -4.23 -15.59 -7.77
N MET A 28 -4.56 -15.42 -6.48
CA MET A 28 -3.65 -15.68 -5.36
C MET A 28 -3.58 -17.17 -4.95
N ARG A 29 -4.29 -18.06 -5.66
CA ARG A 29 -4.39 -19.51 -5.36
C ARG A 29 -4.80 -19.81 -3.92
N LYS A 30 -5.55 -18.91 -3.28
CA LYS A 30 -6.02 -19.11 -1.89
C LYS A 30 -7.25 -20.00 -1.85
N LYS A 31 -7.23 -20.97 -0.92
CA LYS A 31 -8.35 -21.89 -0.69
C LYS A 31 -9.25 -21.41 0.44
N PHE A 32 -10.56 -21.70 0.36
CA PHE A 32 -11.54 -21.29 1.38
C PHE A 32 -11.17 -21.70 2.81
N PRO A 33 -10.69 -22.94 3.10
CA PRO A 33 -10.36 -23.31 4.48
C PRO A 33 -9.32 -22.38 5.13
N GLY A 34 -8.29 -22.00 4.39
CA GLY A 34 -7.26 -21.09 4.90
C GLY A 34 -7.79 -19.69 5.18
N ILE A 35 -8.69 -19.17 4.32
CA ILE A 35 -9.34 -17.88 4.51
C ILE A 35 -10.32 -17.92 5.68
N SER A 36 -11.14 -18.97 5.74
CA SER A 36 -12.10 -19.23 6.82
C SER A 36 -11.41 -19.21 8.19
N LYS A 37 -10.32 -19.94 8.32
CA LYS A 37 -9.51 -19.97 9.55
C LYS A 37 -8.95 -18.58 9.91
N LYS A 38 -8.45 -17.83 8.90
CA LYS A 38 -7.82 -16.53 9.13
C LYS A 38 -8.80 -15.43 9.50
N LEU A 39 -10.00 -15.46 8.92
CA LEU A 39 -11.05 -14.45 9.15
C LEU A 39 -12.05 -14.87 10.23
N ASN A 40 -12.03 -16.11 10.67
CA ASN A 40 -13.06 -16.72 11.53
C ASN A 40 -14.47 -16.58 10.92
N ILE A 41 -14.59 -16.81 9.60
CA ILE A 41 -15.83 -16.76 8.84
C ILE A 41 -16.12 -18.12 8.26
N SER A 42 -17.36 -18.60 8.37
CA SER A 42 -17.78 -19.88 7.78
C SER A 42 -17.48 -19.95 6.27
N ILE A 43 -17.02 -21.10 5.79
CA ILE A 43 -16.78 -21.35 4.37
C ILE A 43 -18.04 -21.09 3.54
N ASN A 44 -19.22 -21.42 4.06
CA ASN A 44 -20.48 -21.17 3.36
C ASN A 44 -20.75 -19.67 3.19
N TYR A 45 -20.47 -18.86 4.21
CA TYR A 45 -20.63 -17.40 4.10
C TYR A 45 -19.63 -16.79 3.11
N LEU A 46 -18.39 -17.28 3.08
CA LEU A 46 -17.41 -16.85 2.08
C LEU A 46 -17.88 -17.16 0.66
N LYS A 47 -18.47 -18.36 0.44
CA LYS A 47 -19.06 -18.75 -0.85
C LYS A 47 -20.24 -17.86 -1.21
N TYR A 48 -21.17 -17.60 -0.28
CA TYR A 48 -22.31 -16.71 -0.52
C TYR A 48 -21.87 -15.29 -0.87
N ILE A 49 -20.81 -14.78 -0.25
CA ILE A 49 -20.25 -13.48 -0.57
C ILE A 49 -19.69 -13.49 -2.01
N GLU A 50 -18.91 -14.49 -2.41
CA GLU A 50 -18.38 -14.59 -3.77
C GLU A 50 -19.46 -14.76 -4.84
N ASP A 51 -20.53 -15.45 -4.50
CA ASP A 51 -21.69 -15.65 -5.39
C ASP A 51 -22.62 -14.43 -5.45
N GLY A 52 -22.42 -13.41 -4.60
CA GLY A 52 -23.34 -12.27 -4.43
C GLY A 52 -24.68 -12.65 -3.77
N LYS A 53 -24.75 -13.84 -3.16
CA LYS A 53 -25.98 -14.38 -2.54
C LYS A 53 -26.03 -14.04 -1.05
N VAL A 54 -25.84 -12.78 -0.71
CA VAL A 54 -25.77 -12.30 0.70
C VAL A 54 -27.09 -12.49 1.46
N ASN A 55 -28.20 -12.58 0.74
CA ASN A 55 -29.54 -12.87 1.29
C ASN A 55 -29.66 -14.30 1.89
N LYS A 56 -28.71 -15.19 1.61
CA LYS A 56 -28.61 -16.53 2.23
C LYS A 56 -27.88 -16.52 3.57
N ILE A 57 -27.30 -15.38 3.95
CA ILE A 57 -26.64 -15.19 5.24
C ILE A 57 -27.69 -14.63 6.21
N PRO A 58 -27.83 -15.20 7.41
CA PRO A 58 -28.80 -14.72 8.40
C PRO A 58 -28.61 -13.23 8.74
N GLU A 59 -29.69 -12.50 8.96
CA GLU A 59 -29.69 -11.03 9.16
C GLU A 59 -28.86 -10.58 10.38
N HIS A 60 -28.77 -11.39 11.43
CA HIS A 60 -27.97 -11.09 12.61
C HIS A 60 -26.46 -11.15 12.37
N ILE A 61 -26.03 -11.64 11.20
CA ILE A 61 -24.61 -11.74 10.85
C ILE A 61 -24.13 -10.44 10.18
N PRO A 62 -22.99 -9.87 10.59
CA PRO A 62 -22.48 -8.62 10.04
C PRO A 62 -21.85 -8.79 8.65
N VAL A 63 -22.69 -9.03 7.64
CA VAL A 63 -22.26 -9.34 6.26
C VAL A 63 -21.31 -8.29 5.69
N LYS A 64 -21.62 -7.01 5.88
CA LYS A 64 -20.76 -5.89 5.42
C LYS A 64 -19.36 -5.96 6.06
N GLY A 65 -19.30 -6.29 7.35
CA GLY A 65 -18.03 -6.49 8.08
C GLY A 65 -17.22 -7.67 7.52
N PHE A 66 -17.90 -8.76 7.17
CA PHE A 66 -17.26 -9.92 6.54
C PHE A 66 -16.70 -9.59 5.16
N ILE A 67 -17.47 -8.87 4.33
CA ILE A 67 -17.04 -8.41 3.01
C ILE A 67 -15.81 -7.50 3.13
N LYS A 68 -15.85 -6.49 4.02
CA LYS A 68 -14.71 -5.59 4.29
C LYS A 68 -13.46 -6.36 4.73
N SER A 69 -13.61 -7.32 5.63
CA SER A 69 -12.50 -8.14 6.13
C SER A 69 -11.92 -9.05 5.04
N TYR A 70 -12.78 -9.62 4.20
CA TYR A 70 -12.38 -10.49 3.11
C TYR A 70 -11.64 -9.71 2.01
N ALA A 71 -12.20 -8.59 1.57
CA ALA A 71 -11.58 -7.70 0.60
C ALA A 71 -10.21 -7.19 1.09
N LYS A 72 -10.13 -6.78 2.37
CA LYS A 72 -8.87 -6.35 2.99
C LYS A 72 -7.81 -7.46 3.01
N LEU A 73 -8.19 -8.71 3.33
CA LEU A 73 -7.28 -9.86 3.33
C LEU A 73 -6.69 -10.13 1.95
N LEU A 74 -7.45 -9.87 0.89
CA LEU A 74 -7.06 -10.08 -0.49
C LEU A 74 -6.50 -8.82 -1.17
N ASN A 75 -6.52 -7.68 -0.49
CA ASN A 75 -6.16 -6.37 -1.05
C ASN A 75 -6.99 -6.02 -2.30
N VAL A 76 -8.31 -6.16 -2.17
CA VAL A 76 -9.30 -5.80 -3.19
C VAL A 76 -9.94 -4.48 -2.81
N ASP A 77 -10.01 -3.54 -3.74
CA ASP A 77 -10.75 -2.28 -3.58
C ASP A 77 -12.23 -2.49 -3.95
N ILE A 78 -13.10 -2.20 -2.98
CA ILE A 78 -14.55 -2.33 -3.08
C ILE A 78 -15.27 -1.09 -2.53
N GLU A 79 -14.56 0.02 -2.29
CA GLU A 79 -15.12 1.20 -1.62
C GLU A 79 -16.29 1.77 -2.42
N GLU A 80 -16.15 1.93 -3.73
CA GLU A 80 -17.21 2.42 -4.60
C GLU A 80 -18.51 1.61 -4.46
N GLN A 81 -18.41 0.28 -4.48
CA GLN A 81 -19.58 -0.60 -4.36
C GLN A 81 -20.16 -0.61 -2.94
N LEU A 82 -19.32 -0.40 -1.92
CA LEU A 82 -19.79 -0.28 -0.55
C LEU A 82 -20.53 1.03 -0.31
N ASP A 83 -20.07 2.13 -0.89
CA ASP A 83 -20.75 3.43 -0.80
C ASP A 83 -22.15 3.36 -1.40
N LEU A 84 -22.34 2.67 -2.52
CA LEU A 84 -23.66 2.40 -3.09
C LEU A 84 -24.57 1.64 -2.12
N ILE A 85 -24.04 0.66 -1.40
CA ILE A 85 -24.77 -0.13 -0.42
C ILE A 85 -25.05 0.67 0.86
N GLU A 86 -24.14 1.58 1.25
CA GLU A 86 -24.27 2.39 2.48
C GLU A 86 -25.15 3.64 2.31
N SER A 87 -25.22 4.20 1.11
CA SER A 87 -26.12 5.32 0.77
C SER A 87 -27.60 4.93 0.70
N SER A 88 -27.90 3.63 0.83
CA SER A 88 -29.23 3.06 0.87
C SER A 88 -30.07 3.62 2.02
N PRO A 89 -31.29 4.15 1.77
CA PRO A 89 -32.17 4.67 2.80
C PRO A 89 -32.72 3.60 3.74
N ASN A 90 -32.60 2.32 3.44
CA ASN A 90 -33.04 1.22 4.30
C ASN A 90 -32.03 0.98 5.43
N LYS A 91 -32.04 1.90 6.40
CA LYS A 91 -31.12 2.02 7.54
C LYS A 91 -31.43 1.05 8.67
N GLN A 92 -31.84 -0.18 8.39
CA GLN A 92 -32.05 -1.21 9.40
C GLN A 92 -31.10 -2.38 9.28
N LEU A 93 -29.78 -2.12 9.14
CA LEU A 93 -28.82 -3.15 9.47
C LEU A 93 -27.66 -2.54 10.26
N SER A 94 -27.91 -2.52 11.60
CA SER A 94 -26.92 -2.38 12.68
C SER A 94 -25.84 -1.32 12.51
N THR A 95 -26.17 -0.14 13.01
CA THR A 95 -25.27 0.71 13.79
C THR A 95 -24.34 -0.12 14.68
N VAL A 96 -23.12 -0.14 14.42
CA VAL A 96 -21.91 0.08 15.21
C VAL A 96 -20.71 -0.31 14.35
N VAL A 97 -20.30 0.57 13.49
CA VAL A 97 -18.86 0.61 13.11
C VAL A 97 -18.48 2.08 13.00
N SER A 98 -17.74 2.51 14.00
CA SER A 98 -16.96 3.72 14.04
C SER A 98 -16.37 4.03 12.65
N LYS A 99 -16.58 5.26 12.22
CA LYS A 99 -16.03 5.88 11.02
C LYS A 99 -14.51 6.03 11.19
N ASN A 100 -13.81 4.92 11.21
CA ASN A 100 -12.37 4.93 11.06
C ASN A 100 -12.08 5.02 9.56
N LYS A 101 -11.84 6.24 9.07
CA LYS A 101 -11.06 6.46 7.85
C LYS A 101 -9.81 5.61 8.00
N ILE A 102 -9.76 4.48 7.31
CA ILE A 102 -8.54 3.70 7.16
C ILE A 102 -7.67 4.54 6.25
N GLY A 103 -6.84 5.39 6.87
CA GLY A 103 -5.77 6.06 6.18
C GLY A 103 -4.98 4.99 5.42
N LYS A 104 -4.83 5.18 4.13
CA LYS A 104 -3.96 4.39 3.27
C LYS A 104 -2.63 4.27 4.02
N LYS A 105 -2.33 3.10 4.58
CA LYS A 105 -1.03 2.88 5.23
C LYS A 105 0.02 3.12 4.15
N PRO A 106 0.94 4.07 4.35
CA PRO A 106 2.02 4.26 3.39
C PRO A 106 2.74 2.92 3.24
N ASN A 107 2.97 2.51 1.99
CA ASN A 107 3.69 1.27 1.72
C ASN A 107 5.05 1.34 2.42
N MET A 108 5.20 0.64 3.53
CA MET A 108 6.43 0.59 4.33
C MET A 108 7.66 0.24 3.47
N LEU A 109 7.46 -0.60 2.46
CA LEU A 109 8.47 -0.93 1.45
C LEU A 109 8.92 0.30 0.66
N LEU A 110 8.00 1.18 0.24
CA LEU A 110 8.33 2.37 -0.52
C LEU A 110 9.13 3.37 0.33
N ILE A 111 8.76 3.53 1.60
CA ILE A 111 9.52 4.36 2.56
C ILE A 111 10.93 3.78 2.75
N TYR A 112 11.06 2.46 2.90
CA TYR A 112 12.35 1.79 3.03
C TYR A 112 13.24 2.05 1.80
N PHE A 113 12.70 1.93 0.59
CA PHE A 113 13.45 2.24 -0.63
C PHE A 113 13.90 3.70 -0.71
N ILE A 114 13.05 4.64 -0.30
CA ILE A 114 13.41 6.07 -0.27
C ILE A 114 14.56 6.32 0.71
N VAL A 115 14.49 5.75 1.93
CA VAL A 115 15.53 5.92 2.95
C VAL A 115 16.87 5.33 2.48
N VAL A 116 16.85 4.12 1.90
CA VAL A 116 18.05 3.47 1.35
C VAL A 116 18.64 4.29 0.20
N PHE A 117 17.80 4.80 -0.70
CA PHE A 117 18.23 5.65 -1.81
C PHE A 117 18.85 6.97 -1.34
N CYS A 118 18.22 7.64 -0.37
CA CYS A 118 18.78 8.87 0.23
C CYS A 118 20.12 8.61 0.95
N SER A 119 20.26 7.49 1.66
CA SER A 119 21.51 7.14 2.32
C SER A 119 22.64 6.86 1.30
N PHE A 120 22.29 6.24 0.17
CA PHE A 120 23.24 6.00 -0.93
C PHE A 120 23.74 7.30 -1.58
N LEU A 121 22.83 8.25 -1.82
CA LEU A 121 23.21 9.58 -2.33
C LEU A 121 24.11 10.35 -1.35
N LEU A 122 23.84 10.22 -0.05
CA LEU A 122 24.64 10.87 0.98
C LEU A 122 26.05 10.30 1.04
N ILE A 123 26.21 8.99 0.88
CA ILE A 123 27.52 8.33 0.80
C ILE A 123 28.30 8.81 -0.42
N ILE A 124 27.66 8.91 -1.60
CA ILE A 124 28.30 9.42 -2.82
C ILE A 124 28.76 10.87 -2.61
N TYR A 125 27.91 11.71 -1.99
CA TYR A 125 28.26 13.10 -1.69
C TYR A 125 29.48 13.19 -0.78
N LEU A 126 29.55 12.38 0.28
CA LEU A 126 30.69 12.35 1.18
C LEU A 126 31.97 11.89 0.50
N ILE A 127 31.90 10.91 -0.39
CA ILE A 127 33.06 10.44 -1.18
C ILE A 127 33.59 11.56 -2.09
N GLN A 128 32.71 12.28 -2.77
CA GLN A 128 33.08 13.40 -3.63
C GLN A 128 33.69 14.56 -2.83
N SER A 129 33.11 14.91 -1.69
CA SER A 129 33.61 15.95 -0.78
C SER A 129 34.99 15.59 -0.25
N HIS A 130 35.25 14.34 0.08
CA HIS A 130 36.58 13.87 0.51
C HIS A 130 37.61 13.86 -0.64
N ALA A 131 37.17 13.62 -1.87
CA ALA A 131 38.06 13.63 -3.03
C ALA A 131 38.55 15.05 -3.38
N GLU A 132 37.69 16.07 -3.22
CA GLU A 132 38.07 17.47 -3.44
C GLU A 132 39.04 17.99 -2.36
N SER A 133 38.86 17.58 -1.09
CA SER A 133 39.76 17.95 -0.02
C SER A 133 41.20 17.43 -0.24
N LYS A 134 41.34 16.23 -0.79
CA LYS A 134 42.67 15.65 -1.06
C LYS A 134 43.40 16.33 -2.23
N LYS A 135 42.65 16.87 -3.20
CA LYS A 135 43.23 17.55 -4.36
C LYS A 135 43.82 18.91 -4.02
N SER A 136 43.23 19.62 -3.05
CA SER A 136 43.75 20.92 -2.58
C SER A 136 45.08 20.79 -1.83
N ASP A 137 45.33 19.67 -1.16
CA ASP A 137 46.57 19.44 -0.42
C ASP A 137 47.75 19.07 -1.35
N GLU A 138 47.48 18.32 -2.43
CA GLU A 138 48.51 18.00 -3.44
C GLU A 138 48.94 19.24 -4.25
N ASP A 139 48.01 20.09 -4.68
CA ASP A 139 48.29 21.31 -5.41
C ASP A 139 49.11 22.31 -4.56
N SER A 140 48.84 22.38 -3.27
CA SER A 140 49.60 23.22 -2.30
C SER A 140 51.05 22.73 -2.17
N PHE A 141 51.28 21.42 -2.12
CA PHE A 141 52.61 20.82 -1.99
C PHE A 141 53.47 21.03 -3.23
N TYR A 142 52.90 20.87 -4.44
CA TYR A 142 53.57 21.09 -5.71
C TYR A 142 53.90 22.57 -5.96
N GLY A 143 53.01 23.48 -5.56
CA GLY A 143 53.23 24.92 -5.69
C GLY A 143 54.37 25.43 -4.79
N SER A 144 54.56 24.84 -3.61
CA SER A 144 55.61 25.17 -2.68
C SER A 144 56.98 24.72 -3.16
N ASN A 145 57.11 23.50 -3.69
CA ASN A 145 58.36 22.97 -4.23
C ASN A 145 58.83 23.72 -5.48
N LYS A 146 57.93 24.16 -6.35
CA LYS A 146 58.28 24.93 -7.54
C LYS A 146 58.89 26.30 -7.21
N ARG A 147 58.45 26.96 -6.14
CA ARG A 147 59.03 28.22 -5.65
C ARG A 147 60.47 28.07 -5.11
N ILE A 148 60.75 27.00 -4.39
CA ILE A 148 62.07 26.72 -3.85
C ILE A 148 63.06 26.47 -4.98
N ILE A 149 62.71 25.73 -6.02
CA ILE A 149 63.61 25.43 -7.16
C ILE A 149 63.93 26.69 -7.96
N VAL A 150 62.96 27.59 -8.16
CA VAL A 150 63.17 28.86 -8.89
C VAL A 150 64.06 29.80 -8.08
N HIS A 151 63.92 29.84 -6.75
CA HIS A 151 64.73 30.70 -5.88
C HIS A 151 66.19 30.25 -5.87
N ASN A 152 66.46 28.95 -5.78
CA ASN A 152 67.82 28.40 -5.81
C ASN A 152 68.54 28.63 -7.16
N LYS A 153 67.80 28.55 -8.28
CA LYS A 153 68.38 28.80 -9.61
C LYS A 153 68.82 30.25 -9.83
N LYS A 154 68.23 31.19 -9.08
CA LYS A 154 68.57 32.61 -9.13
C LYS A 154 69.78 32.98 -8.28
N LEU A 155 70.20 32.15 -7.34
CA LEU A 155 71.33 32.36 -6.47
C LEU A 155 72.67 31.87 -7.08
N TYR A 156 72.66 31.06 -8.15
CA TYR A 156 73.83 30.48 -8.81
C TYR A 156 74.02 31.01 -10.28
N SER A 157 73.34 32.08 -10.64
CA SER A 157 73.53 32.80 -11.87
C SER A 157 74.11 34.19 -11.59
#